data_11b21afb7f1187a96e4c13b1850e7345
#
_entry.id   11b21afb7f1187a96e4c13b1850e7345
#
_cell.length_a   1.000
_cell.length_b   1.000
_cell.length_c   1.000
_cell.angle_alpha   90.00
_cell.angle_beta   90.00
_cell.angle_gamma   90.00
#
_symmetry.space_group_name_H-M   'P 1'
#
loop_
_entity.id
_entity.type
_entity.pdbx_description
1 polymer ?
#
loop_
_entity_poly.entity_id
_entity_poly.type
_entity_poly.pdbx_seq_one_letter_code
_entity_poly.pdbx_strand_id
1 'polypeptide(L)'
;MEKKNNMTGAKALIIMIASAATIFLGALVVKSPTVVNLIVAGLIAMFLAMIWGVKWDDIQNDILDLARRMFPAILVLIFVGMLIGAWIASGTVPLLIYWGLKILTPKFFLVVACLTCSVMSVVTGTSWGTVGTIGVAFMGIATGLGVPESYTAGAVLVGALFGDKLSPMSDTTVLAPAVSGTDVMSHIKYMLWTTVPSYLISLVFFFVVGLRFGKGTVETAEYNEIIATMESTFDLNPVPVSYTHLRA
;
A
#
# COMPACT_ATOMS: atom_id res chain seq x y z
N MET A 1 -30.94 -28.05 3.00
CA MET A 1 -31.25 -27.65 4.39
C MET A 1 -30.92 -26.20 4.52
N GLU A 2 -31.95 -25.37 4.65
CA GLU A 2 -31.80 -23.91 4.78
C GLU A 2 -31.07 -23.60 6.10
N LYS A 3 -29.88 -22.99 6.01
CA LYS A 3 -29.05 -22.64 7.15
C LYS A 3 -29.84 -21.59 7.97
N LYS A 4 -30.49 -21.99 9.06
CA LYS A 4 -31.23 -21.08 9.95
C LYS A 4 -30.19 -20.13 10.59
N ASN A 5 -29.94 -19.03 9.94
CA ASN A 5 -28.99 -18.01 10.38
C ASN A 5 -29.58 -17.29 11.60
N ASN A 6 -29.13 -17.67 12.79
CA ASN A 6 -29.56 -17.06 14.06
C ASN A 6 -29.00 -15.62 14.24
N MET A 7 -28.24 -15.13 13.28
CA MET A 7 -27.66 -13.78 13.28
C MET A 7 -28.65 -12.79 12.67
N THR A 8 -29.23 -11.95 13.50
CA THR A 8 -30.01 -10.78 13.06
C THR A 8 -29.07 -9.62 12.77
N GLY A 9 -29.47 -8.67 11.90
CA GLY A 9 -28.66 -7.48 11.59
C GLY A 9 -28.25 -6.69 12.83
N ALA A 10 -29.10 -6.64 13.88
CA ALA A 10 -28.77 -6.00 15.15
C ALA A 10 -27.62 -6.71 15.88
N LYS A 11 -27.59 -8.05 15.90
CA LYS A 11 -26.49 -8.82 16.51
C LYS A 11 -25.18 -8.62 15.75
N ALA A 12 -25.22 -8.62 14.42
CA ALA A 12 -24.06 -8.33 13.58
C ALA A 12 -23.50 -6.92 13.85
N LEU A 13 -24.37 -5.93 14.01
CA LEU A 13 -23.97 -4.56 14.34
C LEU A 13 -23.29 -4.49 15.71
N ILE A 14 -23.80 -5.21 16.71
CA ILE A 14 -23.19 -5.27 18.06
C ILE A 14 -21.78 -5.86 17.97
N ILE A 15 -21.58 -6.95 17.22
CA ILE A 15 -20.24 -7.51 17.01
C ILE A 15 -19.31 -6.50 16.35
N MET A 16 -19.78 -5.82 15.31
CA MET A 16 -19.00 -4.79 14.62
C MET A 16 -18.57 -3.67 15.58
N ILE A 17 -19.51 -3.13 16.37
CA ILE A 17 -19.22 -2.07 17.35
C ILE A 17 -18.27 -2.56 18.42
N ALA A 18 -18.46 -3.75 18.97
CA ALA A 18 -17.57 -4.33 19.98
C ALA A 18 -16.15 -4.53 19.43
N SER A 19 -16.02 -5.04 18.21
CA SER A 19 -14.72 -5.22 17.54
C SER A 19 -14.03 -3.88 17.28
N ALA A 20 -14.76 -2.89 16.76
CA ALA A 20 -14.23 -1.55 16.55
C ALA A 20 -13.80 -0.91 17.87
N ALA A 21 -14.63 -0.96 18.91
CA ALA A 21 -14.30 -0.44 20.23
C ALA A 21 -13.04 -1.09 20.81
N THR A 22 -12.89 -2.41 20.65
CA THR A 22 -11.69 -3.15 21.10
C THR A 22 -10.43 -2.65 20.40
N ILE A 23 -10.48 -2.45 19.09
CA ILE A 23 -9.35 -1.96 18.30
C ILE A 23 -8.99 -0.52 18.73
N PHE A 24 -9.97 0.38 18.83
CA PHE A 24 -9.75 1.77 19.22
C PHE A 24 -9.24 1.91 20.66
N LEU A 25 -9.85 1.22 21.61
CA LEU A 25 -9.41 1.24 23.01
C LEU A 25 -8.03 0.61 23.18
N GLY A 26 -7.76 -0.50 22.50
CA GLY A 26 -6.45 -1.12 22.48
C GLY A 26 -5.35 -0.20 21.94
N ALA A 27 -5.64 0.51 20.85
CA ALA A 27 -4.68 1.43 20.24
C ALA A 27 -4.49 2.72 21.06
N LEU A 28 -5.57 3.34 21.54
CA LEU A 28 -5.51 4.66 22.19
C LEU A 28 -5.20 4.59 23.68
N VAL A 29 -5.76 3.62 24.40
CA VAL A 29 -5.64 3.52 25.87
C VAL A 29 -4.50 2.59 26.26
N VAL A 30 -4.49 1.37 25.72
CA VAL A 30 -3.50 0.34 26.07
C VAL A 30 -2.20 0.54 25.28
N LYS A 31 -2.25 1.26 24.16
CA LYS A 31 -1.10 1.47 23.23
C LYS A 31 -0.49 0.15 22.74
N SER A 32 -1.31 -0.88 22.63
CA SER A 32 -0.89 -2.20 22.16
C SER A 32 -0.73 -2.24 20.64
N PRO A 33 0.13 -3.12 20.10
CA PRO A 33 0.29 -3.30 18.67
C PRO A 33 -1.04 -3.63 17.97
N THR A 34 -1.28 -3.06 16.79
CA THR A 34 -2.53 -3.23 16.03
C THR A 34 -2.88 -4.70 15.80
N VAL A 35 -1.87 -5.55 15.56
CA VAL A 35 -2.07 -7.00 15.35
C VAL A 35 -2.71 -7.67 16.58
N VAL A 36 -2.25 -7.29 17.79
CA VAL A 36 -2.80 -7.83 19.05
C VAL A 36 -4.26 -7.40 19.17
N ASN A 37 -4.57 -6.13 18.90
CA ASN A 37 -5.94 -5.60 18.95
C ASN A 37 -6.87 -6.31 17.98
N LEU A 38 -6.40 -6.63 16.77
CA LEU A 38 -7.17 -7.37 15.78
C LEU A 38 -7.45 -8.82 16.24
N ILE A 39 -6.47 -9.49 16.83
CA ILE A 39 -6.64 -10.84 17.37
C ILE A 39 -7.68 -10.83 18.49
N VAL A 40 -7.55 -9.90 19.45
CA VAL A 40 -8.49 -9.78 20.57
C VAL A 40 -9.90 -9.44 20.08
N ALA A 41 -10.04 -8.52 19.13
CA ALA A 41 -11.32 -8.20 18.51
C ALA A 41 -11.95 -9.42 17.81
N GLY A 42 -11.14 -10.22 17.11
CA GLY A 42 -11.58 -11.47 16.49
C GLY A 42 -12.06 -12.50 17.52
N LEU A 43 -11.34 -12.66 18.63
CA LEU A 43 -11.75 -13.56 19.72
C LEU A 43 -13.07 -13.11 20.36
N ILE A 44 -13.25 -11.81 20.60
CA ILE A 44 -14.50 -11.24 21.12
C ILE A 44 -15.66 -11.48 20.12
N ALA A 45 -15.42 -11.26 18.83
CA ALA A 45 -16.43 -11.50 17.81
C ALA A 45 -16.87 -12.98 17.76
N MET A 46 -15.92 -13.93 17.81
CA MET A 46 -16.20 -15.36 17.87
C MET A 46 -16.99 -15.72 19.13
N PHE A 47 -16.59 -15.23 20.28
CA PHE A 47 -17.25 -15.51 21.57
C PHE A 47 -18.70 -15.01 21.57
N LEU A 48 -18.94 -13.78 21.10
CA LEU A 48 -20.29 -13.22 20.97
C LEU A 48 -21.16 -14.01 19.99
N ALA A 49 -20.60 -14.43 18.86
CA ALA A 49 -21.31 -15.26 17.89
C ALA A 49 -21.74 -16.61 18.49
N MET A 50 -20.86 -17.25 19.27
CA MET A 50 -21.14 -18.52 19.96
C MET A 50 -22.23 -18.37 21.03
N ILE A 51 -22.22 -17.28 21.82
CA ILE A 51 -23.30 -16.99 22.79
C ILE A 51 -24.66 -16.87 22.10
N TRP A 52 -24.69 -16.35 20.87
CA TRP A 52 -25.94 -16.24 20.10
C TRP A 52 -26.30 -17.47 19.30
N GLY A 53 -25.58 -18.58 19.54
CA GLY A 53 -25.93 -19.91 19.02
C GLY A 53 -25.35 -20.22 17.63
N VAL A 54 -24.32 -19.50 17.20
CA VAL A 54 -23.53 -19.89 16.03
C VAL A 54 -22.63 -21.06 16.46
N LYS A 55 -22.63 -22.14 15.70
CA LYS A 55 -21.82 -23.32 16.01
C LYS A 55 -20.35 -23.07 15.67
N TRP A 56 -19.47 -23.66 16.44
CA TRP A 56 -18.03 -23.60 16.19
C TRP A 56 -17.65 -24.05 14.79
N ASP A 57 -18.25 -25.14 14.31
CA ASP A 57 -17.98 -25.68 12.96
C ASP A 57 -18.34 -24.66 11.85
N ASP A 58 -19.42 -23.89 12.03
CA ASP A 58 -19.81 -22.85 11.09
C ASP A 58 -18.78 -21.70 11.09
N ILE A 59 -18.32 -21.27 12.27
CA ILE A 59 -17.29 -20.24 12.42
C ILE A 59 -15.97 -20.70 11.78
N GLN A 60 -15.57 -21.94 12.05
CA GLN A 60 -14.34 -22.50 11.51
C GLN A 60 -14.40 -22.61 9.98
N ASN A 61 -15.52 -23.05 9.42
CA ASN A 61 -15.69 -23.12 7.97
C ASN A 61 -15.67 -21.74 7.33
N ASP A 62 -16.31 -20.74 7.93
CA ASP A 62 -16.32 -19.36 7.43
C ASP A 62 -14.89 -18.75 7.47
N ILE A 63 -14.09 -19.04 8.51
CA ILE A 63 -12.69 -18.65 8.60
C ILE A 63 -11.85 -19.30 7.50
N LEU A 64 -12.03 -20.62 7.29
CA LEU A 64 -11.31 -21.36 6.25
C LEU A 64 -11.67 -20.87 4.84
N ASP A 65 -12.94 -20.58 4.60
CA ASP A 65 -13.40 -20.05 3.32
C ASP A 65 -12.83 -18.63 3.06
N LEU A 66 -12.77 -17.79 4.09
CA LEU A 66 -12.13 -16.49 4.00
C LEU A 66 -10.62 -16.64 3.74
N ALA A 67 -9.94 -17.52 4.47
CA ALA A 67 -8.52 -17.78 4.27
C ALA A 67 -8.21 -18.24 2.84
N ARG A 68 -9.04 -19.14 2.27
CA ARG A 68 -8.90 -19.57 0.86
C ARG A 68 -9.02 -18.41 -0.11
N ARG A 69 -9.95 -17.48 0.11
CA ARG A 69 -10.13 -16.28 -0.74
C ARG A 69 -8.98 -15.30 -0.61
N MET A 70 -8.36 -15.21 0.56
CA MET A 70 -7.22 -14.31 0.82
C MET A 70 -5.88 -14.91 0.38
N PHE A 71 -5.80 -16.22 0.16
CA PHE A 71 -4.55 -16.90 -0.17
C PHE A 71 -3.82 -16.32 -1.40
N PRO A 72 -4.51 -15.98 -2.52
CA PRO A 72 -3.85 -15.34 -3.66
C PRO A 72 -3.18 -14.01 -3.30
N ALA A 73 -3.82 -13.18 -2.48
CA ALA A 73 -3.25 -11.90 -2.03
C ALA A 73 -1.99 -12.12 -1.16
N ILE A 74 -2.00 -13.13 -0.29
CA ILE A 74 -0.84 -13.51 0.52
C ILE A 74 0.32 -13.96 -0.38
N LEU A 75 0.05 -14.76 -1.41
CA LEU A 75 1.07 -15.18 -2.38
C LEU A 75 1.68 -13.98 -3.11
N VAL A 76 0.86 -13.03 -3.54
CA VAL A 76 1.37 -11.79 -4.18
C VAL A 76 2.32 -11.05 -3.24
N LEU A 77 1.97 -10.89 -1.97
CA LEU A 77 2.85 -10.23 -0.98
C LEU A 77 4.18 -10.97 -0.80
N ILE A 78 4.16 -12.30 -0.77
CA ILE A 78 5.38 -13.13 -0.69
C ILE A 78 6.25 -12.90 -1.94
N PHE A 79 5.67 -13.00 -3.14
CA PHE A 79 6.42 -12.78 -4.38
C PHE A 79 6.97 -11.36 -4.50
N VAL A 80 6.21 -10.35 -4.08
CA VAL A 80 6.69 -8.95 -4.03
C VAL A 80 7.87 -8.83 -3.07
N GLY A 81 7.81 -9.46 -1.90
CA GLY A 81 8.95 -9.48 -0.97
C GLY A 81 10.21 -10.12 -1.58
N MET A 82 10.05 -11.25 -2.27
CA MET A 82 11.15 -11.90 -2.99
C MET A 82 11.72 -11.02 -4.11
N LEU A 83 10.86 -10.34 -4.86
CA LEU A 83 11.26 -9.42 -5.92
C LEU A 83 12.06 -8.23 -5.38
N ILE A 84 11.59 -7.63 -4.27
CA ILE A 84 12.33 -6.54 -3.60
C ILE A 84 13.71 -7.02 -3.17
N GLY A 85 13.80 -8.20 -2.56
CA GLY A 85 15.10 -8.80 -2.18
C GLY A 85 16.03 -8.97 -3.38
N ALA A 86 15.51 -9.48 -4.50
CA ALA A 86 16.26 -9.63 -5.75
C ALA A 86 16.70 -8.27 -6.32
N TRP A 87 15.87 -7.24 -6.27
CA TRP A 87 16.20 -5.91 -6.76
C TRP A 87 17.23 -5.18 -5.88
N ILE A 88 17.22 -5.42 -4.58
CA ILE A 88 18.28 -4.93 -3.69
C ILE A 88 19.58 -5.63 -4.00
N ALA A 89 19.57 -6.96 -4.10
CA ALA A 89 20.78 -7.76 -4.38
C ALA A 89 21.38 -7.48 -5.76
N SER A 90 20.53 -7.20 -6.78
CA SER A 90 20.99 -6.86 -8.14
C SER A 90 21.47 -5.41 -8.31
N GLY A 91 21.39 -4.58 -7.24
CA GLY A 91 21.72 -3.16 -7.34
C GLY A 91 20.65 -2.28 -8.01
N THR A 92 19.48 -2.84 -8.37
CA THR A 92 18.41 -2.10 -9.03
C THR A 92 17.84 -0.99 -8.12
N VAL A 93 17.53 -1.30 -6.86
CA VAL A 93 17.02 -0.30 -5.89
C VAL A 93 18.10 0.75 -5.59
N PRO A 94 19.37 0.40 -5.28
CA PRO A 94 20.45 1.36 -5.16
C PRO A 94 20.62 2.28 -6.37
N LEU A 95 20.54 1.74 -7.58
CA LEU A 95 20.64 2.54 -8.81
C LEU A 95 19.49 3.56 -8.93
N LEU A 96 18.25 3.15 -8.63
CA LEU A 96 17.08 4.04 -8.63
C LEU A 96 17.25 5.14 -7.58
N ILE A 97 17.74 4.83 -6.40
CA ILE A 97 18.01 5.81 -5.34
C ILE A 97 19.09 6.80 -5.80
N TYR A 98 20.21 6.31 -6.32
CA TYR A 98 21.31 7.12 -6.81
C TYR A 98 20.87 8.15 -7.87
N TRP A 99 20.20 7.70 -8.91
CA TRP A 99 19.70 8.58 -9.96
C TRP A 99 18.56 9.50 -9.44
N GLY A 100 17.72 8.96 -8.57
CA GLY A 100 16.66 9.75 -7.91
C GLY A 100 17.23 10.92 -7.12
N LEU A 101 18.30 10.70 -6.35
CA LEU A 101 19.00 11.74 -5.60
C LEU A 101 19.63 12.79 -6.52
N LYS A 102 20.17 12.40 -7.68
CA LYS A 102 20.79 13.33 -8.63
C LYS A 102 19.78 14.17 -9.43
N ILE A 103 18.60 13.63 -9.71
CA ILE A 103 17.62 14.27 -10.61
C ILE A 103 16.54 15.00 -9.82
N LEU A 104 16.09 14.42 -8.68
CA LEU A 104 14.95 14.94 -7.94
C LEU A 104 15.38 16.02 -6.94
N THR A 105 14.61 17.10 -6.91
CA THR A 105 14.77 18.13 -5.91
C THR A 105 13.77 17.95 -4.77
N PRO A 106 14.11 18.23 -3.50
CA PRO A 106 13.20 18.05 -2.36
C PRO A 106 11.85 18.73 -2.56
N LYS A 107 11.84 19.89 -3.24
CA LYS A 107 10.66 20.70 -3.52
C LYS A 107 9.57 19.96 -4.30
N PHE A 108 9.95 19.20 -5.31
CA PHE A 108 9.01 18.50 -6.20
C PHE A 108 8.93 16.99 -5.91
N PHE A 109 9.77 16.49 -5.03
CA PHE A 109 9.95 15.08 -4.75
C PHE A 109 8.64 14.36 -4.42
N LEU A 110 7.84 14.89 -3.49
CA LEU A 110 6.57 14.26 -3.07
C LEU A 110 5.56 14.17 -4.22
N VAL A 111 5.48 15.21 -5.05
CA VAL A 111 4.58 15.23 -6.22
C VAL A 111 5.04 14.21 -7.25
N VAL A 112 6.35 14.17 -7.54
CA VAL A 112 6.92 13.20 -8.49
C VAL A 112 6.73 11.77 -7.98
N ALA A 113 6.97 11.50 -6.72
CA ALA A 113 6.74 10.19 -6.11
C ALA A 113 5.27 9.75 -6.26
N CYS A 114 4.32 10.65 -5.95
CA CYS A 114 2.90 10.39 -6.07
C CYS A 114 2.51 10.09 -7.53
N LEU A 115 2.93 10.93 -8.48
CA LEU A 115 2.63 10.75 -9.92
C LEU A 115 3.24 9.47 -10.48
N THR A 116 4.51 9.19 -10.15
CA THR A 116 5.19 7.98 -10.64
C THR A 116 4.52 6.71 -10.11
N CYS A 117 4.18 6.67 -8.80
CA CYS A 117 3.45 5.57 -8.22
C CYS A 117 2.05 5.42 -8.84
N SER A 118 1.38 6.53 -9.21
CA SER A 118 0.09 6.47 -9.91
C SER A 118 0.21 5.81 -11.28
N VAL A 119 1.17 6.23 -12.09
CA VAL A 119 1.39 5.66 -13.43
C VAL A 119 1.74 4.18 -13.33
N MET A 120 2.68 3.83 -12.43
CA MET A 120 3.07 2.42 -12.24
C MET A 120 1.91 1.56 -11.78
N SER A 121 1.09 2.05 -10.87
CA SER A 121 -0.06 1.30 -10.36
C SER A 121 -1.17 1.15 -11.38
N VAL A 122 -1.41 2.14 -12.25
CA VAL A 122 -2.34 2.00 -13.40
C VAL A 122 -1.88 0.89 -14.33
N VAL A 123 -0.57 0.87 -14.66
CA VAL A 123 0.01 -0.11 -15.60
C VAL A 123 0.03 -1.52 -15.01
N THR A 124 0.42 -1.66 -13.74
CA THR A 124 0.55 -2.97 -13.08
C THR A 124 -0.76 -3.51 -12.52
N GLY A 125 -1.75 -2.66 -12.28
CA GLY A 125 -3.03 -3.03 -11.69
C GLY A 125 -2.93 -3.43 -10.21
N THR A 126 -1.89 -2.99 -9.51
CA THR A 126 -1.70 -3.34 -8.09
C THR A 126 -1.10 -2.21 -7.28
N SER A 127 -1.79 -1.80 -6.22
CA SER A 127 -1.26 -0.84 -5.26
C SER A 127 -0.13 -1.43 -4.41
N TRP A 128 -0.30 -2.65 -3.94
CA TRP A 128 0.71 -3.33 -3.10
C TRP A 128 2.02 -3.60 -3.84
N GLY A 129 1.92 -4.05 -5.11
CA GLY A 129 3.10 -4.24 -5.96
C GLY A 129 3.86 -2.93 -6.18
N THR A 130 3.15 -1.83 -6.43
CA THR A 130 3.76 -0.51 -6.62
C THR A 130 4.42 0.01 -5.34
N VAL A 131 3.75 -0.09 -4.19
CA VAL A 131 4.31 0.31 -2.89
C VAL A 131 5.55 -0.50 -2.55
N GLY A 132 5.48 -1.83 -2.73
CA GLY A 132 6.57 -2.73 -2.40
C GLY A 132 7.77 -2.64 -3.35
N THR A 133 7.63 -2.11 -4.54
CA THR A 133 8.71 -1.97 -5.52
C THR A 133 9.24 -0.54 -5.58
N ILE A 134 8.66 0.29 -6.41
CA ILE A 134 9.12 1.66 -6.62
C ILE A 134 8.93 2.55 -5.37
N GLY A 135 7.93 2.22 -4.53
CA GLY A 135 7.72 2.90 -3.26
C GLY A 135 8.91 2.77 -2.32
N VAL A 136 9.54 1.59 -2.25
CA VAL A 136 10.74 1.37 -1.43
C VAL A 136 11.91 2.23 -1.92
N ALA A 137 12.08 2.37 -3.25
CA ALA A 137 13.11 3.25 -3.81
C ALA A 137 12.85 4.72 -3.43
N PHE A 138 11.59 5.20 -3.49
CA PHE A 138 11.25 6.55 -3.05
C PHE A 138 11.50 6.78 -1.55
N MET A 139 11.30 5.77 -0.70
CA MET A 139 11.66 5.88 0.72
C MET A 139 13.16 6.11 0.90
N GLY A 140 14.00 5.36 0.18
CA GLY A 140 15.46 5.57 0.20
C GLY A 140 15.89 6.94 -0.34
N ILE A 141 15.25 7.43 -1.41
CA ILE A 141 15.50 8.78 -1.94
C ILE A 141 15.10 9.84 -0.92
N ALA A 142 13.98 9.66 -0.22
CA ALA A 142 13.50 10.60 0.79
C ALA A 142 14.51 10.81 1.91
N THR A 143 15.10 9.73 2.41
CA THR A 143 16.15 9.78 3.44
C THR A 143 17.34 10.62 2.97
N GLY A 144 17.82 10.39 1.74
CA GLY A 144 18.94 11.17 1.18
C GLY A 144 18.60 12.65 0.87
N LEU A 145 17.34 12.95 0.56
CA LEU A 145 16.87 14.34 0.34
C LEU A 145 16.47 15.08 1.63
N GLY A 146 16.51 14.40 2.79
CA GLY A 146 16.05 14.98 4.06
C GLY A 146 14.54 15.22 4.12
N VAL A 147 13.74 14.48 3.31
CA VAL A 147 12.28 14.57 3.33
C VAL A 147 11.74 13.54 4.32
N PRO A 148 10.89 13.93 5.30
CA PRO A 148 10.37 12.99 6.27
C PRO A 148 9.64 11.80 5.64
N GLU A 149 9.95 10.60 6.12
CA GLU A 149 9.40 9.34 5.61
C GLU A 149 7.87 9.27 5.64
N SER A 150 7.24 9.90 6.64
CA SER A 150 5.79 9.93 6.78
C SER A 150 5.07 10.62 5.61
N TYR A 151 5.61 11.72 5.09
CA TYR A 151 5.06 12.40 3.92
C TYR A 151 5.32 11.61 2.65
N THR A 152 6.50 10.99 2.55
CA THR A 152 6.87 10.15 1.41
C THR A 152 5.99 8.91 1.33
N ALA A 153 5.80 8.21 2.45
CA ALA A 153 4.88 7.08 2.52
C ALA A 153 3.45 7.49 2.13
N GLY A 154 2.99 8.65 2.60
CA GLY A 154 1.69 9.21 2.20
C GLY A 154 1.60 9.45 0.69
N ALA A 155 2.61 10.04 0.07
CA ALA A 155 2.63 10.31 -1.38
C ALA A 155 2.65 9.02 -2.21
N VAL A 156 3.46 8.04 -1.81
CA VAL A 156 3.54 6.71 -2.43
C VAL A 156 2.20 5.98 -2.34
N LEU A 157 1.59 5.95 -1.15
CA LEU A 157 0.30 5.28 -0.93
C LEU A 157 -0.83 5.93 -1.72
N VAL A 158 -0.93 7.27 -1.70
CA VAL A 158 -1.96 8.00 -2.47
C VAL A 158 -1.80 7.72 -3.96
N GLY A 159 -0.57 7.77 -4.48
CA GLY A 159 -0.29 7.47 -5.88
C GLY A 159 -0.65 6.02 -6.24
N ALA A 160 -0.19 5.07 -5.46
CA ALA A 160 -0.44 3.65 -5.69
C ALA A 160 -1.95 3.31 -5.65
N LEU A 161 -2.68 3.80 -4.66
CA LEU A 161 -4.12 3.57 -4.54
C LEU A 161 -4.94 4.28 -5.63
N PHE A 162 -4.52 5.47 -6.06
CA PHE A 162 -5.16 6.17 -7.16
C PHE A 162 -5.03 5.36 -8.46
N GLY A 163 -3.82 4.90 -8.79
CA GLY A 163 -3.58 4.14 -9.99
C GLY A 163 -4.32 2.80 -10.00
N ASP A 164 -4.29 2.09 -8.88
CA ASP A 164 -4.97 0.81 -8.70
C ASP A 164 -6.48 0.91 -8.99
N LYS A 165 -7.14 1.93 -8.43
CA LYS A 165 -8.57 2.16 -8.66
C LYS A 165 -8.94 2.47 -10.11
N LEU A 166 -8.04 3.02 -10.88
CA LEU A 166 -8.28 3.37 -12.29
C LEU A 166 -7.77 2.32 -13.28
N SER A 167 -7.07 1.30 -12.80
CA SER A 167 -6.56 0.22 -13.64
C SER A 167 -7.67 -0.78 -13.97
N PRO A 168 -7.91 -1.07 -15.25
CA PRO A 168 -8.81 -2.16 -15.64
C PRO A 168 -8.24 -3.55 -15.32
N MET A 169 -6.97 -3.64 -14.95
CA MET A 169 -6.30 -4.89 -14.57
C MET A 169 -6.34 -5.15 -13.06
N SER A 170 -6.81 -4.18 -12.25
CA SER A 170 -6.92 -4.32 -10.80
C SER A 170 -8.08 -5.23 -10.41
N ASP A 171 -7.80 -6.17 -9.51
CA ASP A 171 -8.81 -7.06 -8.92
C ASP A 171 -9.90 -6.28 -8.19
N THR A 172 -9.56 -5.21 -7.48
CA THR A 172 -10.52 -4.35 -6.78
C THR A 172 -11.46 -3.62 -7.75
N THR A 173 -10.93 -3.15 -8.88
CA THR A 173 -11.69 -2.43 -9.90
C THR A 173 -12.59 -3.37 -10.71
N VAL A 174 -12.19 -4.62 -10.91
CA VAL A 174 -12.96 -5.63 -11.64
C VAL A 174 -14.06 -6.26 -10.77
N LEU A 175 -13.79 -6.46 -9.48
CA LEU A 175 -14.72 -7.14 -8.58
C LEU A 175 -16.01 -6.36 -8.35
N ALA A 176 -15.94 -5.04 -8.15
CA ALA A 176 -17.10 -4.21 -7.87
C ALA A 176 -18.17 -4.22 -8.98
N PRO A 177 -17.82 -3.98 -10.27
CA PRO A 177 -18.79 -4.08 -11.36
C PRO A 177 -19.26 -5.52 -11.60
N ALA A 178 -18.43 -6.54 -11.40
CA ALA A 178 -18.83 -7.93 -11.53
C ALA A 178 -19.96 -8.31 -10.56
N VAL A 179 -19.91 -7.79 -9.32
CA VAL A 179 -20.97 -8.02 -8.32
C VAL A 179 -22.22 -7.18 -8.58
N SER A 180 -22.04 -5.94 -9.09
CA SER A 180 -23.17 -5.03 -9.36
C SER A 180 -23.78 -5.18 -10.73
N GLY A 181 -23.26 -6.05 -11.60
CA GLY A 181 -23.78 -6.29 -12.96
C GLY A 181 -23.54 -5.13 -13.93
N THR A 182 -22.49 -4.34 -13.69
CA THR A 182 -22.11 -3.23 -14.58
C THR A 182 -20.81 -3.53 -15.31
N ASP A 183 -20.50 -2.70 -16.34
CA ASP A 183 -19.27 -2.81 -17.10
C ASP A 183 -18.09 -2.13 -16.39
N VAL A 184 -16.90 -2.74 -16.45
CA VAL A 184 -15.67 -2.25 -15.81
C VAL A 184 -15.31 -0.83 -16.25
N MET A 185 -15.39 -0.55 -17.54
CA MET A 185 -15.02 0.77 -18.08
C MET A 185 -16.02 1.86 -17.67
N SER A 186 -17.30 1.52 -17.59
CA SER A 186 -18.33 2.41 -17.04
C SER A 186 -18.07 2.69 -15.57
N HIS A 187 -17.72 1.68 -14.79
CA HIS A 187 -17.36 1.83 -13.38
C HIS A 187 -16.15 2.77 -13.21
N ILE A 188 -15.07 2.58 -13.96
CA ILE A 188 -13.89 3.46 -13.93
C ILE A 188 -14.27 4.90 -14.26
N LYS A 189 -15.07 5.14 -15.30
CA LYS A 189 -15.52 6.48 -15.67
C LYS A 189 -16.30 7.17 -14.54
N TYR A 190 -17.16 6.47 -13.84
CA TYR A 190 -17.85 7.03 -12.68
C TYR A 190 -16.90 7.31 -11.52
N MET A 191 -15.95 6.41 -11.25
CA MET A 191 -14.95 6.61 -10.20
C MET A 191 -14.06 7.84 -10.45
N LEU A 192 -13.80 8.22 -11.70
CA LEU A 192 -13.04 9.43 -12.02
C LEU A 192 -13.63 10.69 -11.38
N TRP A 193 -14.96 10.82 -11.32
CA TRP A 193 -15.63 11.98 -10.73
C TRP A 193 -15.33 12.19 -9.25
N THR A 194 -15.10 11.14 -8.50
CA THR A 194 -14.77 11.22 -7.07
C THR A 194 -13.29 11.14 -6.81
N THR A 195 -12.57 10.33 -7.59
CA THR A 195 -11.17 10.02 -7.35
C THR A 195 -10.25 11.13 -7.87
N VAL A 196 -10.54 11.72 -9.04
CA VAL A 196 -9.68 12.80 -9.59
C VAL A 196 -9.70 14.06 -8.74
N PRO A 197 -10.84 14.59 -8.28
CA PRO A 197 -10.83 15.76 -7.41
C PRO A 197 -10.05 15.54 -6.12
N SER A 198 -10.24 14.39 -5.45
CA SER A 198 -9.50 14.08 -4.22
C SER A 198 -8.00 13.91 -4.46
N TYR A 199 -7.63 13.32 -5.61
CA TYR A 199 -6.23 13.18 -6.01
C TYR A 199 -5.57 14.53 -6.30
N LEU A 200 -6.25 15.44 -7.00
CA LEU A 200 -5.75 16.78 -7.25
C LEU A 200 -5.52 17.57 -5.95
N ILE A 201 -6.43 17.46 -5.00
CA ILE A 201 -6.26 18.04 -3.66
C ILE A 201 -5.01 17.46 -2.98
N SER A 202 -4.80 16.15 -3.07
CA SER A 202 -3.63 15.49 -2.51
C SER A 202 -2.33 15.95 -3.19
N LEU A 203 -2.32 16.12 -4.52
CA LEU A 203 -1.16 16.65 -5.25
C LEU A 203 -0.84 18.09 -4.83
N VAL A 204 -1.86 18.94 -4.67
CA VAL A 204 -1.66 20.32 -4.16
C VAL A 204 -1.10 20.28 -2.74
N PHE A 205 -1.61 19.41 -1.88
CA PHE A 205 -1.09 19.22 -0.53
C PHE A 205 0.39 18.80 -0.56
N PHE A 206 0.77 17.80 -1.35
CA PHE A 206 2.16 17.35 -1.46
C PHE A 206 3.06 18.42 -2.08
N PHE A 207 2.55 19.21 -3.01
CA PHE A 207 3.28 20.35 -3.55
C PHE A 207 3.56 21.41 -2.47
N VAL A 208 2.52 21.83 -1.73
CA VAL A 208 2.66 22.83 -0.65
C VAL A 208 3.59 22.34 0.45
N VAL A 209 3.48 21.08 0.85
CA VAL A 209 4.38 20.47 1.83
C VAL A 209 5.81 20.39 1.29
N GLY A 210 5.98 20.01 0.03
CA GLY A 210 7.28 19.96 -0.65
C GLY A 210 8.02 21.31 -0.67
N LEU A 211 7.27 22.41 -0.79
CA LEU A 211 7.86 23.76 -0.74
C LEU A 211 8.59 24.05 0.59
N ARG A 212 8.18 23.40 1.69
CA ARG A 212 8.83 23.56 3.00
C ARG A 212 10.21 22.93 3.04
N PHE A 213 10.41 21.84 2.29
CA PHE A 213 11.68 21.11 2.22
C PHE A 213 12.64 21.69 1.17
N GLY A 214 12.15 22.50 0.23
CA GLY A 214 12.94 23.11 -0.83
C GLY A 214 13.90 24.25 -0.40
N LYS A 215 13.98 24.57 0.89
CA LYS A 215 14.86 25.62 1.43
C LYS A 215 16.21 25.10 1.95
N GLY A 216 16.40 23.78 2.00
CA GLY A 216 17.66 23.16 2.38
C GLY A 216 18.57 22.97 1.16
N THR A 217 19.85 23.27 1.30
CA THR A 217 20.88 22.80 0.37
C THR A 217 20.96 21.29 0.52
N VAL A 218 20.74 20.55 -0.58
CA VAL A 218 20.76 19.08 -0.63
C VAL A 218 22.17 18.51 -0.33
N GLU A 219 23.18 19.35 -0.17
CA GLU A 219 24.54 18.96 0.23
C GLU A 219 24.64 18.79 1.75
N THR A 220 23.82 17.91 2.32
CA THR A 220 24.03 17.43 3.68
C THR A 220 25.12 16.37 3.69
N ALA A 221 25.86 16.24 4.78
CA ALA A 221 26.85 15.20 4.96
C ALA A 221 26.25 13.80 4.69
N GLU A 222 25.01 13.59 5.10
CA GLU A 222 24.24 12.36 4.84
C GLU A 222 24.04 12.07 3.34
N TYR A 223 23.71 13.08 2.53
CA TYR A 223 23.55 12.92 1.08
C TYR A 223 24.86 12.41 0.43
N ASN A 224 25.97 13.06 0.76
CA ASN A 224 27.28 12.68 0.21
C ASN A 224 27.74 11.31 0.70
N GLU A 225 27.45 10.95 1.95
CA GLU A 225 27.76 9.64 2.52
C GLU A 225 26.94 8.54 1.84
N ILE A 226 25.65 8.73 1.59
CA ILE A 226 24.78 7.79 0.87
C ILE A 226 25.29 7.59 -0.56
N ILE A 227 25.61 8.67 -1.27
CA ILE A 227 26.15 8.59 -2.65
C ILE A 227 27.49 7.82 -2.66
N ALA A 228 28.43 8.18 -1.79
CA ALA A 228 29.73 7.54 -1.71
C ALA A 228 29.63 6.05 -1.35
N THR A 229 28.72 5.71 -0.43
CA THR A 229 28.46 4.32 -0.05
C THR A 229 27.87 3.53 -1.21
N MET A 230 26.96 4.11 -1.97
CA MET A 230 26.37 3.45 -3.16
C MET A 230 27.42 3.25 -4.26
N GLU A 231 28.25 4.27 -4.54
CA GLU A 231 29.30 4.18 -5.55
C GLU A 231 30.41 3.17 -5.19
N SER A 232 30.67 2.96 -3.89
CA SER A 232 31.67 2.00 -3.43
C SER A 232 31.14 0.56 -3.32
N THR A 233 29.83 0.39 -3.12
CA THR A 233 29.25 -0.93 -2.80
C THR A 233 28.59 -1.59 -4.01
N PHE A 234 28.06 -0.79 -4.95
CA PHE A 234 27.27 -1.29 -6.08
C PHE A 234 27.88 -0.86 -7.41
N ASP A 235 27.86 -1.75 -8.41
CA ASP A 235 28.11 -1.35 -9.79
C ASP A 235 26.88 -0.64 -10.33
N LEU A 236 26.92 0.70 -10.31
CA LEU A 236 25.82 1.59 -10.73
C LEU A 236 25.71 1.73 -12.25
N ASN A 237 26.16 0.74 -13.01
CA ASN A 237 26.02 0.71 -14.44
C ASN A 237 24.57 0.38 -14.82
N PRO A 238 23.87 1.24 -15.60
CA PRO A 238 22.48 0.98 -15.99
C PRO A 238 22.31 -0.21 -16.94
N VAL A 239 23.37 -0.68 -17.60
CA VAL A 239 23.29 -1.77 -18.59
C VAL A 239 22.96 -3.13 -17.97
N PRO A 240 23.61 -3.62 -16.90
CA PRO A 240 23.20 -4.86 -16.25
C PRO A 240 21.80 -4.79 -15.65
N VAL A 241 21.40 -3.64 -15.11
CA VAL A 241 20.08 -3.43 -14.51
C VAL A 241 18.97 -3.50 -15.57
N SER A 242 19.18 -2.90 -16.76
CA SER A 242 18.22 -3.02 -17.86
C SER A 242 18.11 -4.46 -18.38
N TYR A 243 19.19 -5.25 -18.31
CA TYR A 243 19.19 -6.65 -18.71
C TYR A 243 18.40 -7.56 -17.76
N THR A 244 18.44 -7.29 -16.46
CA THR A 244 17.65 -8.03 -15.45
C THR A 244 16.16 -7.71 -15.55
N HIS A 245 15.78 -6.49 -15.97
CA HIS A 245 14.39 -6.13 -16.22
C HIS A 245 13.79 -6.70 -17.52
N LEU A 246 14.62 -6.93 -18.54
CA LEU A 246 14.14 -7.44 -19.83
C LEU A 246 14.05 -8.97 -19.90
N ARG A 247 14.56 -9.69 -18.89
CA ARG A 247 14.54 -11.16 -18.83
C ARG A 247 13.72 -11.75 -17.70
N ALA A 248 13.09 -10.95 -16.86
CA ALA A 248 12.13 -11.37 -15.83
C ALA A 248 10.70 -11.25 -16.33
#